data_062b645ad2150b91c1ceb252428aa419
#
_entry.id   062b645ad2150b91c1ceb252428aa419
#
_cell.length_a   1.000
_cell.length_b   1.000
_cell.length_c   1.000
_cell.angle_alpha   90.00
_cell.angle_beta   90.00
_cell.angle_gamma   90.00
#
_symmetry.space_group_name_H-M   'P 1'
#
loop_
_entity.id
_entity.type
_entity.pdbx_description
1 polymer ?
#
loop_
_entity_poly.entity_id
_entity_poly.type
_entity_poly.pdbx_seq_one_letter_code
_entity_poly.pdbx_strand_id
1 'polypeptide(L)'
;MKLSDKTLSLLKNFSTINQSILFKEGSNLRTMSVMKNILAEATIEEDLPKDFGIYDLGQFLNGMGLHQSPELDFANEGHVVIKEGKMRSKFFFADPNVIITPPEKPIELPSEDVTFELSTDQLDKLLKAAAIYQLPDLSVVGENGAVKLLVRDKKNLSLIHI
;
A
#
# COMPACT_ATOMS: atom_id res chain seq x y z
N MET A 1 -17.89 -9.31 -8.28
CA MET A 1 -17.44 -8.52 -7.10
C MET A 1 -17.02 -7.14 -7.56
N LYS A 2 -17.33 -6.08 -6.82
CA LYS A 2 -16.83 -4.72 -7.07
C LYS A 2 -15.87 -4.34 -5.95
N LEU A 3 -14.81 -3.60 -6.26
CA LEU A 3 -13.94 -3.03 -5.26
C LEU A 3 -14.42 -1.60 -4.91
N SER A 4 -14.37 -1.27 -3.64
CA SER A 4 -14.65 0.08 -3.14
C SER A 4 -13.54 1.07 -3.52
N ASP A 5 -13.85 2.35 -3.54
CA ASP A 5 -12.86 3.41 -3.80
C ASP A 5 -11.74 3.38 -2.75
N LYS A 6 -12.07 3.00 -1.52
CA LYS A 6 -11.10 2.83 -0.44
C LYS A 6 -10.12 1.70 -0.75
N THR A 7 -10.60 0.54 -1.19
CA THR A 7 -9.76 -0.59 -1.59
C THR A 7 -8.90 -0.24 -2.79
N LEU A 8 -9.46 0.44 -3.80
CA LEU A 8 -8.69 0.92 -4.95
C LEU A 8 -7.57 1.91 -4.54
N SER A 9 -7.85 2.81 -3.59
CA SER A 9 -6.85 3.73 -3.05
C SER A 9 -5.74 3.00 -2.31
N LEU A 10 -6.07 1.99 -1.50
CA LEU A 10 -5.10 1.13 -0.83
C LEU A 10 -4.21 0.38 -1.83
N LEU A 11 -4.80 -0.22 -2.85
CA LEU A 11 -4.06 -0.93 -3.88
C LEU A 11 -3.13 -0.01 -4.68
N LYS A 12 -3.54 1.24 -4.95
CA LYS A 12 -2.67 2.26 -5.55
C LYS A 12 -1.47 2.57 -4.65
N ASN A 13 -1.68 2.69 -3.35
CA ASN A 13 -0.59 2.87 -2.39
C ASN A 13 0.32 1.64 -2.37
N PHE A 14 -0.22 0.43 -2.30
CA PHE A 14 0.54 -0.82 -2.30
C PHE A 14 1.38 -0.99 -3.57
N SER A 15 0.88 -0.55 -4.73
CA SER A 15 1.64 -0.58 -5.99
C SER A 15 2.91 0.28 -5.96
N THR A 16 2.99 1.27 -5.07
CA THR A 16 4.22 2.07 -4.86
C THR A 16 5.25 1.36 -3.97
N ILE A 17 4.82 0.37 -3.19
CA ILE A 17 5.67 -0.43 -2.33
C ILE A 17 6.23 -1.63 -3.11
N ASN A 18 5.36 -2.33 -3.82
CA ASN A 18 5.71 -3.47 -4.66
C ASN A 18 4.81 -3.50 -5.90
N GLN A 19 5.42 -3.67 -7.07
CA GLN A 19 4.70 -3.80 -8.34
C GLN A 19 3.81 -5.04 -8.38
N SER A 20 4.19 -6.11 -7.69
CA SER A 20 3.44 -7.36 -7.64
C SER A 20 2.78 -7.57 -6.27
N ILE A 21 1.66 -8.29 -6.26
CA ILE A 21 0.94 -8.63 -5.03
C ILE A 21 0.34 -10.04 -5.12
N LEU A 22 0.41 -10.78 -4.02
CA LEU A 22 -0.35 -12.01 -3.82
C LEU A 22 -1.56 -11.69 -2.96
N PHE A 23 -2.74 -11.77 -3.55
CA PHE A 23 -4.01 -11.71 -2.84
C PHE A 23 -4.28 -13.06 -2.19
N LYS A 24 -4.71 -13.03 -0.94
CA LYS A 24 -5.21 -14.19 -0.21
C LYS A 24 -6.72 -14.15 -0.11
N GLU A 25 -7.35 -15.33 -0.06
CA GLU A 25 -8.77 -15.44 0.27
C GLU A 25 -9.09 -14.69 1.56
N GLY A 26 -10.23 -13.98 1.58
CA GLY A 26 -10.66 -13.15 2.69
C GLY A 26 -10.44 -11.66 2.45
N SER A 27 -10.38 -10.87 3.53
CA SER A 27 -10.39 -9.40 3.51
C SER A 27 -9.05 -8.77 3.87
N ASN A 28 -7.96 -9.54 4.03
CA ASN A 28 -6.68 -9.01 4.45
C ASN A 28 -5.72 -8.85 3.27
N LEU A 29 -5.27 -7.62 3.02
CA LEU A 29 -4.26 -7.30 2.03
C LEU A 29 -2.91 -7.09 2.70
N ARG A 30 -1.88 -7.72 2.14
CA ARG A 30 -0.50 -7.58 2.63
C ARG A 30 0.46 -7.42 1.47
N THR A 31 1.42 -6.53 1.61
CA THR A 31 2.51 -6.36 0.63
C THR A 31 3.82 -6.09 1.34
N MET A 32 4.91 -6.40 0.65
CA MET A 32 6.26 -6.14 1.14
C MET A 32 7.14 -5.67 -0.01
N SER A 33 7.95 -4.66 0.24
CA SER A 33 8.90 -4.14 -0.76
C SER A 33 9.92 -5.20 -1.17
N VAL A 34 10.43 -5.09 -2.40
CA VAL A 34 11.47 -5.99 -2.94
C VAL A 34 12.70 -6.04 -2.01
N MET A 35 13.08 -4.91 -1.42
CA MET A 35 14.19 -4.80 -0.47
C MET A 35 13.84 -5.31 0.94
N LYS A 36 12.61 -5.75 1.18
CA LYS A 36 12.10 -6.27 2.46
C LYS A 36 12.23 -5.30 3.64
N ASN A 37 12.24 -4.00 3.37
CA ASN A 37 12.37 -2.94 4.38
C ASN A 37 11.06 -2.18 4.63
N ILE A 38 10.01 -2.44 3.83
CA ILE A 38 8.67 -1.90 4.01
C ILE A 38 7.69 -3.07 3.96
N LEU A 39 6.85 -3.19 4.97
CA LEU A 39 5.71 -4.09 5.02
C LEU A 39 4.47 -3.26 5.26
N ALA A 40 3.41 -3.51 4.49
CA ALA A 40 2.13 -2.89 4.69
C ALA A 40 1.02 -3.96 4.77
N GLU A 41 0.07 -3.71 5.63
CA GLU A 41 -1.09 -4.57 5.86
C GLU A 41 -2.35 -3.71 6.01
N ALA A 42 -3.46 -4.17 5.43
CA ALA A 42 -4.74 -3.49 5.53
C ALA A 42 -5.90 -4.49 5.41
N THR A 43 -6.96 -4.24 6.15
CA THR A 43 -8.24 -4.94 6.01
C THR A 43 -9.14 -4.14 5.07
N ILE A 44 -9.70 -4.82 4.07
CA ILE A 44 -10.64 -4.25 3.10
C ILE A 44 -12.09 -4.66 3.41
N GLU A 45 -13.03 -4.01 2.74
CA GLU A 45 -14.46 -4.28 2.94
C GLU A 45 -14.92 -5.52 2.17
N GLU A 46 -14.21 -5.87 1.11
CA GLU A 46 -14.51 -7.01 0.24
C GLU A 46 -13.91 -8.30 0.78
N ASP A 47 -14.60 -9.39 0.53
CA ASP A 47 -14.13 -10.74 0.80
C ASP A 47 -13.66 -11.39 -0.50
N LEU A 48 -12.35 -11.54 -0.65
CA LEU A 48 -11.75 -12.11 -1.85
C LEU A 48 -12.04 -13.62 -1.92
N PRO A 49 -12.51 -14.14 -3.06
CA PRO A 49 -13.03 -15.50 -3.13
C PRO A 49 -11.96 -16.60 -3.19
N LYS A 50 -10.70 -16.25 -3.43
CA LYS A 50 -9.58 -17.18 -3.54
C LYS A 50 -8.23 -16.48 -3.56
N ASP A 51 -7.16 -17.25 -3.42
CA ASP A 51 -5.78 -16.81 -3.64
C ASP A 51 -5.52 -16.53 -5.13
N PHE A 52 -4.86 -15.42 -5.45
CA PHE A 52 -4.39 -15.13 -6.81
C PHE A 52 -3.25 -14.11 -6.82
N GLY A 53 -2.33 -14.25 -7.76
CA GLY A 53 -1.20 -13.35 -7.93
C GLY A 53 -1.44 -12.32 -9.02
N ILE A 54 -1.05 -11.07 -8.80
CA ILE A 54 -0.97 -10.02 -9.82
C ILE A 54 0.48 -9.59 -9.94
N TYR A 55 1.06 -9.75 -11.14
CA TYR A 55 2.47 -9.39 -11.39
C TYR A 55 2.67 -7.88 -11.51
N ASP A 56 1.76 -7.19 -12.20
CA ASP A 56 1.79 -5.74 -12.36
C ASP A 56 0.46 -5.14 -11.84
N LEU A 57 0.49 -4.72 -10.58
CA LEU A 57 -0.66 -4.13 -9.91
C LEU A 57 -1.05 -2.77 -10.53
N GLY A 58 -0.06 -2.00 -11.00
CA GLY A 58 -0.31 -0.74 -11.71
C GLY A 58 -1.08 -0.97 -13.01
N GLN A 59 -0.66 -1.95 -13.81
CA GLN A 59 -1.36 -2.32 -15.05
C GLN A 59 -2.78 -2.84 -14.77
N PHE A 60 -2.94 -3.66 -13.73
CA PHE A 60 -4.25 -4.15 -13.30
C PHE A 60 -5.21 -3.01 -12.92
N LEU A 61 -4.74 -2.06 -12.10
CA LEU A 61 -5.52 -0.90 -11.68
C LEU A 61 -5.85 0.03 -12.85
N ASN A 62 -4.91 0.23 -13.76
CA ASN A 62 -5.14 1.01 -14.98
C ASN A 62 -6.19 0.32 -15.89
N GLY A 63 -6.13 -1.00 -16.00
CA GLY A 63 -7.14 -1.79 -16.71
C GLY A 63 -8.53 -1.65 -16.11
N MET A 64 -8.63 -1.64 -14.79
CA MET A 64 -9.90 -1.35 -14.09
C MET A 64 -10.36 0.09 -14.33
N GLY A 65 -9.45 1.05 -14.39
CA GLY A 65 -9.74 2.47 -14.65
C GLY A 65 -10.30 2.78 -16.05
N LEU A 66 -10.29 1.82 -16.98
CA LEU A 66 -10.99 1.94 -18.27
C LEU A 66 -12.51 1.84 -18.14
N HIS A 67 -12.99 1.38 -16.98
CA HIS A 67 -14.39 1.19 -16.66
C HIS A 67 -14.84 2.22 -15.62
N GLN A 68 -16.08 2.66 -15.68
CA GLN A 68 -16.66 3.54 -14.65
C GLN A 68 -17.07 2.78 -13.39
N SER A 69 -17.56 1.54 -13.56
CA SER A 69 -18.00 0.70 -12.46
C SER A 69 -17.63 -0.78 -12.73
N PRO A 70 -16.31 -1.10 -12.67
CA PRO A 70 -15.82 -2.43 -13.01
C PRO A 70 -16.31 -3.48 -12.04
N GLU A 71 -16.66 -4.63 -12.61
CA GLU A 71 -16.99 -5.84 -11.87
C GLU A 71 -15.94 -6.91 -12.14
N LEU A 72 -15.40 -7.50 -11.09
CA LEU A 72 -14.44 -8.60 -11.15
C LEU A 72 -15.17 -9.93 -11.10
N ASP A 73 -14.87 -10.79 -12.05
CA ASP A 73 -15.40 -12.14 -12.14
C ASP A 73 -14.26 -13.16 -12.03
N PHE A 74 -14.28 -13.94 -10.97
CA PHE A 74 -13.25 -14.91 -10.59
C PHE A 74 -13.64 -16.36 -10.92
N ALA A 75 -14.61 -16.59 -11.78
CA ALA A 75 -15.05 -17.93 -12.14
C ALA A 75 -13.96 -18.78 -12.81
N ASN A 76 -12.90 -18.16 -13.35
CA ASN A 76 -11.79 -18.84 -14.00
C ASN A 76 -10.58 -18.97 -13.06
N GLU A 77 -9.88 -20.12 -13.14
CA GLU A 77 -8.72 -20.39 -12.28
C GLU A 77 -7.45 -19.62 -12.68
N GLY A 78 -7.30 -19.27 -13.97
CA GLY A 78 -6.07 -18.66 -14.50
C GLY A 78 -6.14 -17.15 -14.72
N HIS A 79 -7.31 -16.53 -14.59
CA HIS A 79 -7.47 -15.09 -14.81
C HIS A 79 -8.74 -14.54 -14.16
N VAL A 80 -8.75 -13.24 -13.91
CA VAL A 80 -9.95 -12.47 -13.56
C VAL A 80 -10.49 -11.79 -14.82
N VAL A 81 -11.81 -11.75 -14.96
CA VAL A 81 -12.48 -10.96 -16.00
C VAL A 81 -12.96 -9.65 -15.37
N ILE A 82 -12.48 -8.53 -15.90
CA ILE A 82 -12.95 -7.19 -15.57
C ILE A 82 -14.07 -6.87 -16.57
N LYS A 83 -15.28 -6.61 -16.10
CA LYS A 83 -16.45 -6.42 -16.95
C LYS A 83 -17.27 -5.20 -16.55
N GLU A 84 -17.85 -4.54 -17.57
CA GLU A 84 -18.87 -3.51 -17.43
C GLU A 84 -19.74 -3.47 -18.68
N GLY A 85 -21.03 -3.75 -18.52
CA GLY A 85 -21.95 -3.86 -19.65
C GLY A 85 -21.48 -4.89 -20.69
N LYS A 86 -21.16 -4.42 -21.90
CA LYS A 86 -20.63 -5.27 -22.99
C LYS A 86 -19.10 -5.34 -23.02
N MET A 87 -18.42 -4.46 -22.32
CA MET A 87 -16.97 -4.43 -22.28
C MET A 87 -16.43 -5.49 -21.32
N ARG A 88 -15.42 -6.22 -21.76
CA ARG A 88 -14.76 -7.28 -20.97
C ARG A 88 -13.27 -7.29 -21.29
N SER A 89 -12.45 -7.37 -20.26
CA SER A 89 -11.03 -7.62 -20.36
C SER A 89 -10.59 -8.75 -19.44
N LYS A 90 -9.57 -9.49 -19.83
CA LYS A 90 -8.99 -10.57 -19.04
C LYS A 90 -7.66 -10.12 -18.50
N PHE A 91 -7.44 -10.37 -17.21
CA PHE A 91 -6.14 -10.17 -16.57
C PHE A 91 -5.66 -11.51 -16.01
N PHE A 92 -4.53 -12.02 -16.54
CA PHE A 92 -4.01 -13.34 -16.15
C PHE A 92 -3.31 -13.27 -14.82
N PHE A 93 -3.49 -14.32 -14.03
CA PHE A 93 -2.82 -14.46 -12.74
C PHE A 93 -1.34 -14.80 -12.93
N ALA A 94 -0.51 -14.27 -12.05
CA ALA A 94 0.90 -14.62 -11.97
C ALA A 94 1.11 -15.87 -11.10
N ASP A 95 2.18 -16.60 -11.36
CA ASP A 95 2.62 -17.66 -10.46
C ASP A 95 2.97 -17.05 -9.09
N PRO A 96 2.39 -17.54 -7.98
CA PRO A 96 2.70 -17.05 -6.64
C PRO A 96 4.19 -17.09 -6.29
N ASN A 97 4.95 -18.01 -6.87
CA ASN A 97 6.38 -18.18 -6.59
C ASN A 97 7.26 -17.03 -7.10
N VAL A 98 6.77 -16.24 -8.06
CA VAL A 98 7.51 -15.07 -8.57
C VAL A 98 7.19 -13.79 -7.80
N ILE A 99 6.25 -13.84 -6.85
CA ILE A 99 5.79 -12.69 -6.06
C ILE A 99 6.49 -12.70 -4.70
N ILE A 100 7.10 -11.56 -4.35
CA ILE A 100 7.66 -11.37 -3.02
C ILE A 100 6.51 -11.08 -2.05
N THR A 101 6.30 -12.01 -1.13
CA THR A 101 5.24 -11.93 -0.12
C THR A 101 5.79 -11.65 1.28
N PRO A 102 5.01 -10.97 2.13
CA PRO A 102 5.32 -10.87 3.55
C PRO A 102 5.42 -12.26 4.20
N PRO A 103 6.17 -12.41 5.31
CA PRO A 103 6.16 -13.65 6.08
C PRO A 103 4.75 -13.96 6.58
N GLU A 104 4.39 -15.26 6.65
CA GLU A 104 3.05 -15.66 7.13
C GLU A 104 2.80 -15.24 8.58
N LYS A 105 3.84 -15.34 9.41
CA LYS A 105 3.75 -14.90 10.80
C LYS A 105 3.77 -13.38 10.88
N PRO A 106 2.87 -12.77 11.68
CA PRO A 106 2.91 -11.33 11.92
C PRO A 106 4.27 -10.93 12.52
N ILE A 107 4.74 -9.74 12.15
CA ILE A 107 5.92 -9.15 12.77
C ILE A 107 5.44 -8.45 14.03
N GLU A 108 5.79 -9.01 15.18
CA GLU A 108 5.48 -8.42 16.49
C GLU A 108 6.71 -7.71 17.02
N LEU A 109 6.52 -6.49 17.54
CA LEU A 109 7.55 -5.78 18.26
C LEU A 109 7.62 -6.35 19.68
N PRO A 110 8.81 -6.69 20.19
CA PRO A 110 8.95 -7.24 21.55
C PRO A 110 8.57 -6.23 22.63
N SER A 111 8.68 -4.93 22.35
CA SER A 111 8.21 -3.81 23.19
C SER A 111 7.92 -2.59 22.34
N GLU A 112 6.99 -1.75 22.78
CA GLU A 112 6.72 -0.43 22.22
C GLU A 112 7.29 0.62 23.17
N ASP A 113 8.48 1.13 22.86
CA ASP A 113 9.15 2.12 23.72
C ASP A 113 8.57 3.53 23.56
N VAL A 114 7.98 3.83 22.40
CA VAL A 114 7.40 5.14 22.10
C VAL A 114 6.11 4.96 21.30
N THR A 115 5.02 5.53 21.80
CA THR A 115 3.73 5.60 21.11
C THR A 115 3.29 7.06 21.02
N PHE A 116 2.80 7.51 19.87
CA PHE A 116 2.28 8.85 19.69
C PHE A 116 1.18 8.87 18.62
N GLU A 117 0.31 9.86 18.70
CA GLU A 117 -0.71 10.13 17.70
C GLU A 117 -0.23 11.22 16.72
N LEU A 118 -0.49 11.00 15.44
CA LEU A 118 -0.17 11.94 14.38
C LEU A 118 -1.40 12.14 13.49
N SER A 119 -1.86 13.39 13.39
CA SER A 119 -2.95 13.70 12.47
C SER A 119 -2.45 13.76 11.02
N THR A 120 -3.33 13.42 10.07
CA THR A 120 -3.04 13.52 8.63
C THR A 120 -2.61 14.93 8.24
N ASP A 121 -3.25 15.97 8.78
CA ASP A 121 -2.93 17.36 8.51
C ASP A 121 -1.51 17.74 8.94
N GLN A 122 -1.05 17.23 10.09
CA GLN A 122 0.31 17.46 10.57
C GLN A 122 1.34 16.77 9.66
N LEU A 123 1.09 15.52 9.29
CA LEU A 123 1.95 14.79 8.37
C LEU A 123 2.02 15.48 7.01
N ASP A 124 0.89 15.89 6.44
CA ASP A 124 0.82 16.58 5.15
C ASP A 124 1.59 17.90 5.15
N LYS A 125 1.50 18.69 6.24
CA LYS A 125 2.27 19.93 6.39
C LYS A 125 3.76 19.66 6.40
N LEU A 126 4.21 18.63 7.13
CA LEU A 126 5.63 18.25 7.17
C LEU A 126 6.12 17.76 5.79
N LEU A 127 5.33 16.91 5.10
CA LEU A 127 5.71 16.42 3.77
C LEU A 127 5.75 17.55 2.74
N LYS A 128 4.83 18.52 2.79
CA LYS A 128 4.87 19.73 1.96
C LYS A 128 6.11 20.57 2.26
N ALA A 129 6.45 20.77 3.53
CA ALA A 129 7.66 21.47 3.92
C ALA A 129 8.91 20.74 3.44
N ALA A 130 8.97 19.40 3.60
CA ALA A 130 10.06 18.60 3.11
C ALA A 130 10.27 18.77 1.58
N ALA A 131 9.18 18.78 0.80
CA ALA A 131 9.25 18.97 -0.64
C ALA A 131 9.70 20.40 -1.04
N ILE A 132 9.16 21.44 -0.37
CA ILE A 132 9.50 22.85 -0.66
C ILE A 132 10.98 23.13 -0.36
N TYR A 133 11.47 22.66 0.78
CA TYR A 133 12.84 22.91 1.23
C TYR A 133 13.83 21.81 0.84
N GLN A 134 13.38 20.79 0.07
CA GLN A 134 14.19 19.67 -0.39
C GLN A 134 14.89 18.93 0.77
N LEU A 135 14.15 18.71 1.87
CA LEU A 135 14.64 18.01 3.05
C LEU A 135 14.35 16.51 2.95
N PRO A 136 15.36 15.65 2.82
CA PRO A 136 15.15 14.24 2.48
C PRO A 136 14.74 13.35 3.65
N ASP A 137 14.97 13.80 4.90
CA ASP A 137 14.80 12.97 6.09
C ASP A 137 13.59 13.42 6.92
N LEU A 138 12.65 12.50 7.18
CA LEU A 138 11.66 12.63 8.25
C LEU A 138 12.19 11.91 9.49
N SER A 139 12.19 12.58 10.62
CA SER A 139 12.69 12.04 11.89
C SER A 139 11.67 12.22 13.00
N VAL A 140 11.56 11.21 13.84
CA VAL A 140 10.82 11.27 15.11
C VAL A 140 11.82 11.38 16.23
N VAL A 141 11.70 12.39 17.08
CA VAL A 141 12.65 12.66 18.18
C VAL A 141 11.89 12.81 19.48
N GLY A 142 12.29 12.03 20.49
CA GLY A 142 11.85 12.21 21.88
C GLY A 142 12.79 13.16 22.60
N GLU A 143 12.25 14.26 23.15
CA GLU A 143 13.02 15.24 23.90
C GLU A 143 12.16 15.84 25.02
N ASN A 144 12.69 15.89 26.23
CA ASN A 144 12.04 16.50 27.40
C ASN A 144 10.60 15.99 27.66
N GLY A 145 10.36 14.69 27.44
CA GLY A 145 9.03 14.08 27.62
C GLY A 145 8.01 14.39 26.52
N ALA A 146 8.44 15.01 25.42
CA ALA A 146 7.62 15.27 24.24
C ALA A 146 8.18 14.54 23.02
N VAL A 147 7.28 14.20 22.07
CA VAL A 147 7.65 13.67 20.76
C VAL A 147 7.55 14.81 19.74
N LYS A 148 8.63 15.01 18.99
CA LYS A 148 8.72 15.99 17.91
C LYS A 148 8.90 15.28 16.58
N LEU A 149 8.18 15.71 15.54
CA LEU A 149 8.43 15.31 14.16
C LEU A 149 9.22 16.41 13.46
N LEU A 150 10.27 16.00 12.77
CA LEU A 150 11.17 16.91 12.08
C LEU A 150 11.35 16.48 10.63
N VAL A 151 11.40 17.45 9.72
CA VAL A 151 12.00 17.24 8.39
C VAL A 151 13.33 17.98 8.33
N ARG A 152 14.37 17.31 7.86
CA ARG A 152 15.73 17.84 7.89
C ARG A 152 16.61 17.28 6.78
N ASP A 153 17.69 17.96 6.51
CA ASP A 153 18.82 17.40 5.81
C ASP A 153 19.98 17.24 6.81
N LYS A 154 20.35 15.99 7.08
CA LYS A 154 21.44 15.67 8.01
C LYS A 154 22.81 16.20 7.56
N LYS A 155 22.96 16.52 6.26
CA LYS A 155 24.22 16.99 5.69
C LYS A 155 24.43 18.50 5.85
N ASN A 156 23.36 19.30 5.85
CA ASN A 156 23.45 20.77 5.85
C ASN A 156 22.72 21.46 7.01
N LEU A 157 22.32 20.72 8.04
CA LEU A 157 21.68 21.22 9.26
C LEU A 157 20.34 21.97 9.06
N SER A 158 19.76 21.95 7.87
CA SER A 158 18.42 22.51 7.61
C SER A 158 17.37 21.70 8.36
N LEU A 159 16.48 22.38 9.10
CA LEU A 159 15.53 21.76 10.01
C LEU A 159 14.20 22.52 10.02
N ILE A 160 13.09 21.79 9.91
CA ILE A 160 11.74 22.26 10.21
C ILE A 160 11.07 21.25 11.14
N HIS A 161 10.42 21.72 12.19
CA HIS A 161 9.74 20.87 13.19
C HIS A 161 8.30 21.32 13.46
N ILE A 162 7.51 20.37 13.91
CA ILE A 162 6.16 20.57 14.47
C ILE A 162 6.09 19.88 15.83
#